data_066fd88b4b1b45c20657e0eece8a839a
#
_entry.id   066fd88b4b1b45c20657e0eece8a839a
#
_cell.length_a   1.000
_cell.length_b   1.000
_cell.length_c   1.000
_cell.angle_alpha   90.00
_cell.angle_beta   90.00
_cell.angle_gamma   90.00
#
_symmetry.space_group_name_H-M   'P 1'
#
loop_
_entity.id
_entity.type
_entity.pdbx_description
1 polymer ?
#
loop_
_entity_poly.entity_id
_entity_poly.type
_entity_poly.pdbx_seq_one_letter_code
_entity_poly.pdbx_strand_id
1 'polypeptide(L)'
;GTPDENELTKKATEALELGIPYPCKPDRELEMTNLHDEEIIPVPELIPTMQSFLDRLGERCPKFAFSNKIRMTYKKTEYMNSQGRHLVSSGRDLSIELAVQNRGSGNLFDTFLGWSGVKFDPDYLLEKFGEQYDAYYTPADIEPGKYPVVMGTSDLFGTFLQHFVGEMYV
;
A
#
# COMPACT_ATOMS: atom_id res chain seq x y z
N GLY A 1 -12.80 -17.88 -9.24
CA GLY A 1 -13.32 -19.17 -9.76
C GLY A 1 -12.27 -19.87 -10.57
N THR A 2 -12.35 -21.18 -10.67
CA THR A 2 -11.48 -21.96 -11.55
C THR A 2 -11.83 -21.63 -12.99
N PRO A 3 -10.85 -21.35 -13.87
CA PRO A 3 -11.13 -21.08 -15.26
C PRO A 3 -11.80 -22.31 -15.92
N ASP A 4 -12.78 -22.07 -16.79
CA ASP A 4 -13.35 -23.11 -17.65
C ASP A 4 -12.37 -23.39 -18.79
N GLU A 5 -11.77 -24.59 -18.79
CA GLU A 5 -10.79 -25.01 -19.80
C GLU A 5 -11.38 -24.98 -21.23
N ASN A 6 -12.66 -25.30 -21.39
CA ASN A 6 -13.33 -25.25 -22.68
C ASN A 6 -13.46 -23.83 -23.20
N GLU A 7 -13.82 -22.89 -22.32
CA GLU A 7 -13.90 -21.47 -22.67
C GLU A 7 -12.53 -20.91 -23.02
N LEU A 8 -11.50 -21.25 -22.25
CA LEU A 8 -10.11 -20.85 -22.53
C LEU A 8 -9.63 -21.39 -23.87
N THR A 9 -9.88 -22.68 -24.17
CA THR A 9 -9.51 -23.30 -25.43
C THR A 9 -10.21 -22.64 -26.61
N LYS A 10 -11.50 -22.35 -26.46
CA LYS A 10 -12.28 -21.63 -27.47
C LYS A 10 -11.71 -20.25 -27.77
N LYS A 11 -11.47 -19.45 -26.74
CA LYS A 11 -10.89 -18.10 -26.89
C LYS A 11 -9.48 -18.14 -27.49
N ALA A 12 -8.66 -19.12 -27.12
CA ALA A 12 -7.33 -19.30 -27.71
C ALA A 12 -7.42 -19.62 -29.21
N THR A 13 -8.36 -20.49 -29.62
CA THR A 13 -8.59 -20.84 -31.02
C THR A 13 -9.06 -19.60 -31.81
N GLU A 14 -10.02 -18.86 -31.28
CA GLU A 14 -10.51 -17.59 -31.89
C GLU A 14 -9.36 -16.59 -32.06
N ALA A 15 -8.49 -16.45 -31.08
CA ALA A 15 -7.33 -15.55 -31.15
C ALA A 15 -6.31 -15.98 -32.22
N LEU A 16 -6.09 -17.31 -32.40
CA LEU A 16 -5.24 -17.83 -33.44
C LEU A 16 -5.84 -17.59 -34.83
N GLU A 17 -7.14 -17.78 -35.00
CA GLU A 17 -7.87 -17.53 -36.26
C GLU A 17 -7.81 -16.05 -36.68
N LEU A 18 -7.85 -15.12 -35.72
CA LEU A 18 -7.69 -13.69 -35.96
C LEU A 18 -6.29 -13.31 -36.46
N GLY A 19 -5.28 -14.19 -36.27
CA GLY A 19 -3.93 -13.97 -36.73
C GLY A 19 -3.23 -12.74 -36.16
N ILE A 20 -3.67 -12.28 -34.98
CA ILE A 20 -3.07 -11.10 -34.33
C ILE A 20 -1.68 -11.48 -33.84
N PRO A 21 -0.60 -10.88 -34.36
CA PRO A 21 0.74 -11.22 -33.93
C PRO A 21 0.98 -10.76 -32.50
N TYR A 22 1.54 -11.64 -31.67
CA TYR A 22 1.97 -11.24 -30.33
C TYR A 22 3.19 -10.30 -30.44
N PRO A 23 3.10 -9.06 -29.96
CA PRO A 23 4.11 -8.04 -30.24
C PRO A 23 5.45 -8.26 -29.51
N CYS A 24 5.44 -9.11 -28.49
CA CYS A 24 6.61 -9.36 -27.67
C CYS A 24 7.12 -10.79 -27.90
N LYS A 25 8.43 -10.96 -28.04
CA LYS A 25 9.01 -12.31 -27.97
C LYS A 25 8.81 -12.83 -26.54
N PRO A 26 8.30 -14.07 -26.37
CA PRO A 26 8.24 -14.67 -25.04
C PRO A 26 9.64 -14.65 -24.41
N ASP A 27 9.68 -14.25 -23.15
CA ASP A 27 10.93 -14.29 -22.40
C ASP A 27 11.47 -15.71 -22.33
N ARG A 28 12.80 -15.81 -22.36
CA ARG A 28 13.49 -17.09 -22.29
C ARG A 28 13.18 -17.81 -20.98
N GLU A 29 13.45 -19.11 -20.96
CA GLU A 29 13.45 -19.93 -19.75
C GLU A 29 14.17 -19.21 -18.59
N LEU A 30 13.49 -19.07 -17.49
CA LEU A 30 13.99 -18.47 -16.27
C LEU A 30 13.22 -19.03 -15.08
N GLU A 31 13.94 -19.65 -14.17
CA GLU A 31 13.40 -20.01 -12.86
C GLU A 31 13.92 -19.05 -11.80
N MET A 32 13.03 -18.46 -11.04
CA MET A 32 13.38 -17.61 -9.92
C MET A 32 12.38 -17.77 -8.79
N THR A 33 12.91 -17.98 -7.60
CA THR A 33 12.11 -18.06 -6.37
C THR A 33 12.61 -17.00 -5.39
N ASN A 34 11.73 -16.11 -4.98
CA ASN A 34 12.00 -15.06 -4.01
C ASN A 34 10.91 -15.06 -2.94
N LEU A 35 11.21 -15.66 -1.78
CA LEU A 35 10.26 -15.84 -0.69
C LEU A 35 10.65 -14.97 0.49
N HIS A 36 9.72 -14.13 0.91
CA HIS A 36 9.81 -13.29 2.10
C HIS A 36 8.62 -13.64 3.01
N ASP A 37 8.71 -14.80 3.66
CA ASP A 37 7.61 -15.37 4.46
C ASP A 37 7.78 -15.11 5.97
N GLU A 38 8.76 -14.32 6.37
CA GLU A 38 8.99 -13.95 7.77
C GLU A 38 7.74 -13.28 8.36
N GLU A 39 7.32 -13.74 9.53
CA GLU A 39 6.16 -13.16 10.21
C GLU A 39 6.52 -11.79 10.78
N ILE A 40 5.75 -10.77 10.43
CA ILE A 40 5.88 -9.42 10.99
C ILE A 40 5.40 -9.42 12.43
N ILE A 41 4.23 -10.02 12.66
CA ILE A 41 3.63 -10.30 13.96
C ILE A 41 2.93 -11.64 13.81
N PRO A 42 3.10 -12.60 14.75
CA PRO A 42 2.34 -13.83 14.74
C PRO A 42 0.83 -13.56 14.71
N VAL A 43 0.11 -14.27 13.86
CA VAL A 43 -1.35 -14.03 13.67
C VAL A 43 -2.15 -14.00 14.98
N PRO A 44 -1.91 -14.91 15.96
CA PRO A 44 -2.61 -14.85 17.25
C PRO A 44 -2.28 -13.61 18.09
N GLU A 45 -1.11 -13.00 17.87
CA GLU A 45 -0.63 -11.83 18.60
C GLU A 45 -0.99 -10.50 17.91
N LEU A 46 -1.50 -10.54 16.68
CA LEU A 46 -1.80 -9.33 15.91
C LEU A 46 -2.77 -8.41 16.64
N ILE A 47 -3.90 -8.94 17.10
CA ILE A 47 -4.94 -8.14 17.75
C ILE A 47 -4.44 -7.55 19.08
N PRO A 48 -3.87 -8.32 20.02
CA PRO A 48 -3.40 -7.76 21.29
C PRO A 48 -2.24 -6.76 21.08
N THR A 49 -1.34 -7.01 20.14
CA THR A 49 -0.24 -6.09 19.82
C THR A 49 -0.77 -4.77 19.26
N MET A 50 -1.70 -4.83 18.33
CA MET A 50 -2.30 -3.62 17.75
C MET A 50 -3.15 -2.86 18.76
N GLN A 51 -3.89 -3.54 19.64
CA GLN A 51 -4.65 -2.89 20.69
C GLN A 51 -3.71 -2.14 21.65
N SER A 52 -2.64 -2.79 22.12
CA SER A 52 -1.64 -2.15 22.98
C SER A 52 -1.00 -0.93 22.31
N PHE A 53 -0.70 -1.02 21.01
CA PHE A 53 -0.18 0.12 20.25
C PHE A 53 -1.18 1.28 20.19
N LEU A 54 -2.46 1.00 19.88
CA LEU A 54 -3.50 2.03 19.79
C LEU A 54 -3.80 2.68 21.14
N ASP A 55 -3.76 1.92 22.24
CA ASP A 55 -3.93 2.45 23.61
C ASP A 55 -2.81 3.45 23.94
N ARG A 56 -1.55 3.07 23.70
CA ARG A 56 -0.38 3.96 23.88
C ARG A 56 -0.46 5.18 22.97
N LEU A 57 -0.94 5.02 21.72
CA LEU A 57 -1.15 6.13 20.81
C LEU A 57 -2.24 7.09 21.31
N GLY A 58 -3.32 6.55 21.89
CA GLY A 58 -4.38 7.34 22.52
C GLY A 58 -3.87 8.15 23.71
N GLU A 59 -2.99 7.59 24.53
CA GLU A 59 -2.32 8.29 25.63
C GLU A 59 -1.39 9.41 25.12
N ARG A 60 -0.64 9.17 24.05
CA ARG A 60 0.27 10.14 23.42
C ARG A 60 -0.49 11.27 22.71
N CYS A 61 -1.66 10.98 22.15
CA CYS A 61 -2.46 11.89 21.33
C CYS A 61 -3.88 12.09 21.89
N PRO A 62 -4.04 12.60 23.14
CA PRO A 62 -5.32 12.53 23.87
C PRO A 62 -6.46 13.35 23.25
N LYS A 63 -6.16 14.34 22.42
CA LYS A 63 -7.17 15.16 21.74
C LYS A 63 -7.64 14.54 20.41
N PHE A 64 -7.01 13.46 19.95
CA PHE A 64 -7.43 12.75 18.76
C PHE A 64 -8.38 11.60 19.11
N ALA A 65 -9.35 11.38 18.23
CA ALA A 65 -10.13 10.16 18.14
C ALA A 65 -9.75 9.45 16.85
N PHE A 66 -9.56 8.14 16.91
CA PHE A 66 -9.10 7.36 15.78
C PHE A 66 -10.21 6.43 15.27
N SER A 67 -10.41 6.39 13.96
CA SER A 67 -11.05 5.28 13.28
C SER A 67 -9.97 4.48 12.57
N ASN A 68 -9.76 3.24 12.98
CA ASN A 68 -8.61 2.45 12.56
C ASN A 68 -8.95 1.44 11.48
N LYS A 69 -8.01 1.22 10.58
CA LYS A 69 -7.98 0.11 9.66
C LYS A 69 -6.57 -0.46 9.65
N ILE A 70 -6.44 -1.66 10.20
CA ILE A 70 -5.17 -2.36 10.26
C ILE A 70 -5.30 -3.62 9.40
N ARG A 71 -4.33 -3.81 8.52
CA ARG A 71 -4.32 -4.92 7.59
C ARG A 71 -2.94 -5.56 7.57
N MET A 72 -2.91 -6.86 7.81
CA MET A 72 -1.75 -7.69 7.51
C MET A 72 -2.06 -8.51 6.26
N THR A 73 -1.22 -8.38 5.25
CA THR A 73 -1.39 -9.05 3.96
C THR A 73 -0.27 -10.06 3.76
N TYR A 74 -0.65 -11.26 3.32
CA TYR A 74 0.26 -12.22 2.74
C TYR A 74 -0.06 -12.38 1.27
N LYS A 75 0.92 -12.18 0.40
CA LYS A 75 0.77 -12.33 -1.03
C LYS A 75 1.78 -13.35 -1.55
N LYS A 76 1.29 -14.35 -2.26
CA LYS A 76 2.12 -15.25 -3.07
C LYS A 76 1.73 -15.07 -4.52
N THR A 77 2.72 -14.88 -5.37
CA THR A 77 2.54 -14.78 -6.82
C THR A 77 3.35 -15.87 -7.50
N GLU A 78 2.72 -16.57 -8.39
CA GLU A 78 3.35 -17.57 -9.25
C GLU A 78 3.03 -17.21 -10.70
N TYR A 79 4.06 -17.09 -11.51
CA TYR A 79 3.97 -16.81 -12.93
C TYR A 79 4.63 -17.90 -13.72
N MET A 80 3.91 -18.45 -14.66
CA MET A 80 4.42 -19.46 -15.62
C MET A 80 4.04 -19.07 -17.03
N ASN A 81 4.87 -19.44 -17.99
CA ASN A 81 4.54 -19.34 -19.40
C ASN A 81 4.96 -20.60 -20.18
N SER A 82 4.51 -20.70 -21.43
CA SER A 82 4.79 -21.84 -22.31
C SER A 82 6.26 -21.94 -22.75
N GLN A 83 7.08 -20.97 -22.45
CA GLN A 83 8.52 -20.93 -22.78
C GLN A 83 9.41 -21.38 -21.62
N GLY A 84 8.83 -22.00 -20.58
CA GLY A 84 9.59 -22.50 -19.42
C GLY A 84 9.92 -21.43 -18.37
N ARG A 85 9.31 -20.25 -18.44
CA ARG A 85 9.48 -19.27 -17.37
C ARG A 85 8.62 -19.64 -16.17
N HIS A 86 9.25 -19.77 -15.01
CA HIS A 86 8.57 -20.04 -13.75
C HIS A 86 9.12 -19.12 -12.65
N LEU A 87 8.33 -18.16 -12.23
CA LEU A 87 8.71 -17.19 -11.21
C LEU A 87 7.77 -17.33 -10.01
N VAL A 88 8.34 -17.50 -8.84
CA VAL A 88 7.59 -17.57 -7.58
C VAL A 88 8.08 -16.46 -6.67
N SER A 89 7.16 -15.67 -6.15
CA SER A 89 7.46 -14.68 -5.12
C SER A 89 6.40 -14.68 -4.04
N SER A 90 6.82 -14.48 -2.81
CA SER A 90 5.91 -14.22 -1.70
C SER A 90 6.40 -13.07 -0.85
N GLY A 91 5.49 -12.47 -0.10
CA GLY A 91 5.80 -11.41 0.83
C GLY A 91 4.64 -11.12 1.77
N ARG A 92 4.97 -10.48 2.87
CA ARG A 92 4.01 -9.98 3.85
C ARG A 92 4.19 -8.48 3.99
N ASP A 93 3.10 -7.78 4.26
CA ASP A 93 3.12 -6.39 4.70
C ASP A 93 2.09 -6.15 5.78
N LEU A 94 2.37 -5.20 6.65
CA LEU A 94 1.45 -4.67 7.64
C LEU A 94 1.20 -3.21 7.30
N SER A 95 -0.07 -2.83 7.17
CA SER A 95 -0.48 -1.43 7.01
C SER A 95 -1.37 -0.98 8.17
N ILE A 96 -1.14 0.24 8.61
CA ILE A 96 -1.91 0.95 9.62
C ILE A 96 -2.44 2.22 8.98
N GLU A 97 -3.75 2.35 8.90
CA GLU A 97 -4.43 3.52 8.35
C GLU A 97 -5.39 4.05 9.43
N LEU A 98 -5.11 5.23 9.96
CA LEU A 98 -5.93 5.87 10.98
C LEU A 98 -6.55 7.15 10.41
N ALA A 99 -7.87 7.16 10.26
CA ALA A 99 -8.59 8.42 10.08
C ALA A 99 -8.72 9.09 11.45
N VAL A 100 -8.33 10.34 11.53
CA VAL A 100 -8.20 11.09 12.79
C VAL A 100 -9.19 12.23 12.83
N GLN A 101 -9.93 12.29 13.91
CA GLN A 101 -10.78 13.42 14.25
C GLN A 101 -10.25 14.12 15.50
N ASN A 102 -10.08 15.44 15.45
CA ASN A 102 -9.84 16.23 16.65
C ASN A 102 -11.13 16.27 17.49
N ARG A 103 -11.07 15.92 18.76
CA ARG A 103 -12.21 15.83 19.69
C ARG A 103 -12.96 17.14 19.91
N GLY A 104 -12.67 18.19 19.27
CA GLY A 104 -13.40 19.46 19.29
C GLY A 104 -13.87 19.90 17.91
N SER A 105 -13.60 19.09 16.90
CA SER A 105 -13.94 19.37 15.50
C SER A 105 -15.37 18.91 15.17
N GLY A 106 -16.04 19.66 14.31
CA GLY A 106 -17.30 19.26 13.68
C GLY A 106 -17.11 18.44 12.40
N ASN A 107 -15.87 18.20 11.99
CA ASN A 107 -15.55 17.45 10.78
C ASN A 107 -15.68 15.94 11.04
N LEU A 108 -15.91 15.17 9.97
CA LEU A 108 -15.91 13.70 10.04
C LEU A 108 -14.49 13.17 10.34
N PHE A 109 -13.49 13.81 9.76
CA PHE A 109 -12.07 13.59 10.03
C PHE A 109 -11.29 14.86 9.71
N ASP A 110 -10.17 15.06 10.38
CA ASP A 110 -9.33 16.24 10.24
C ASP A 110 -7.99 15.94 9.61
N THR A 111 -7.46 14.73 9.81
CA THR A 111 -6.19 14.28 9.23
C THR A 111 -6.11 12.76 9.18
N PHE A 112 -5.02 12.24 8.64
CA PHE A 112 -4.74 10.82 8.57
C PHE A 112 -3.34 10.54 9.10
N LEU A 113 -3.21 9.42 9.83
CA LEU A 113 -1.93 8.83 10.17
C LEU A 113 -1.82 7.50 9.45
N GLY A 114 -0.73 7.27 8.74
CA GLY A 114 -0.57 6.08 7.96
C GLY A 114 0.86 5.56 7.96
N TRP A 115 0.97 4.23 7.94
CA TRP A 115 2.23 3.54 7.79
C TRP A 115 2.02 2.17 7.14
N SER A 116 2.99 1.74 6.34
CA SER A 116 3.07 0.37 5.85
C SER A 116 4.51 -0.11 5.81
N GLY A 117 4.72 -1.39 6.06
CA GLY A 117 6.06 -1.96 6.06
C GLY A 117 6.10 -3.43 6.42
N VAL A 118 7.31 -3.98 6.36
CA VAL A 118 7.59 -5.39 6.64
C VAL A 118 8.16 -5.63 8.04
N LYS A 119 8.41 -4.57 8.81
CA LYS A 119 8.93 -4.65 10.17
C LYS A 119 8.17 -3.65 11.05
N PHE A 120 7.41 -4.16 11.99
CA PHE A 120 6.66 -3.34 12.93
C PHE A 120 7.55 -2.91 14.10
N ASP A 121 7.69 -1.60 14.28
CA ASP A 121 8.37 -0.97 15.41
C ASP A 121 7.40 0.01 16.08
N PRO A 122 6.73 -0.40 17.17
CA PRO A 122 5.70 0.41 17.80
C PRO A 122 6.25 1.69 18.42
N ASP A 123 7.48 1.69 18.92
CA ASP A 123 8.06 2.88 19.58
C ASP A 123 8.41 3.94 18.54
N TYR A 124 9.01 3.54 17.42
CA TYR A 124 9.24 4.42 16.29
C TYR A 124 7.94 5.03 15.75
N LEU A 125 6.88 4.24 15.62
CA LEU A 125 5.60 4.73 15.13
C LEU A 125 4.90 5.66 16.10
N LEU A 126 5.01 5.41 17.41
CA LEU A 126 4.49 6.32 18.43
C LEU A 126 5.19 7.68 18.40
N GLU A 127 6.50 7.71 18.21
CA GLU A 127 7.25 8.94 18.02
C GLU A 127 6.79 9.68 16.76
N LYS A 128 6.78 8.99 15.63
CA LYS A 128 6.35 9.55 14.34
C LYS A 128 4.94 10.14 14.37
N PHE A 129 3.98 9.38 14.88
CA PHE A 129 2.60 9.86 14.97
C PHE A 129 2.43 10.94 16.03
N GLY A 130 3.24 10.90 17.10
CA GLY A 130 3.33 11.94 18.10
C GLY A 130 3.86 13.26 17.53
N GLU A 131 4.89 13.23 16.69
CA GLU A 131 5.39 14.41 15.96
C GLU A 131 4.30 15.05 15.10
N GLN A 132 3.54 14.22 14.36
CA GLN A 132 2.42 14.72 13.54
C GLN A 132 1.29 15.32 14.39
N TYR A 133 1.01 14.74 15.56
CA TYR A 133 0.07 15.29 16.53
C TYR A 133 0.53 16.66 17.04
N ASP A 134 1.80 16.79 17.43
CA ASP A 134 2.35 18.05 17.94
C ASP A 134 2.34 19.13 16.84
N ALA A 135 2.70 18.75 15.60
CA ALA A 135 2.65 19.64 14.45
C ALA A 135 1.22 20.12 14.13
N TYR A 136 0.22 19.25 14.26
CA TYR A 136 -1.18 19.63 14.04
C TYR A 136 -1.64 20.75 15.00
N TYR A 137 -1.13 20.78 16.24
CA TYR A 137 -1.45 21.81 17.22
C TYR A 137 -0.45 22.98 17.27
N THR A 138 0.50 23.00 16.37
CA THR A 138 1.51 24.08 16.25
C THR A 138 1.45 24.69 14.85
N PRO A 139 0.32 25.33 14.46
CA PRO A 139 0.22 25.96 13.16
C PRO A 139 1.24 27.10 13.06
N ALA A 140 1.84 27.25 11.89
CA ALA A 140 2.67 28.40 11.55
C ALA A 140 1.92 29.32 10.58
N ASP A 141 1.92 30.60 10.83
CA ASP A 141 1.44 31.60 9.89
C ASP A 141 2.47 31.74 8.76
N ILE A 142 2.01 31.59 7.53
CA ILE A 142 2.84 31.73 6.34
C ILE A 142 2.37 32.96 5.58
N GLU A 143 3.24 33.96 5.48
CA GLU A 143 2.99 35.16 4.66
C GLU A 143 2.94 34.78 3.17
N PRO A 144 2.12 35.47 2.34
CA PRO A 144 2.11 35.24 0.90
C PRO A 144 3.50 35.44 0.29
N GLY A 145 4.01 34.42 -0.43
CA GLY A 145 5.38 34.46 -0.98
C GLY A 145 5.70 33.26 -1.85
N LYS A 146 6.96 33.18 -2.26
CA LYS A 146 7.53 32.02 -2.97
C LYS A 146 8.34 31.19 -1.99
N TYR A 147 7.96 29.95 -1.84
CA TYR A 147 8.61 29.02 -0.90
C TYR A 147 9.10 27.77 -1.64
N PRO A 148 10.20 27.18 -1.21
CA PRO A 148 10.56 25.83 -1.64
C PRO A 148 9.52 24.85 -1.06
N VAL A 149 9.00 23.97 -1.91
CA VAL A 149 8.01 22.97 -1.53
C VAL A 149 8.64 21.58 -1.59
N VAL A 150 8.59 20.84 -0.49
CA VAL A 150 8.96 19.43 -0.45
C VAL A 150 7.67 18.62 -0.61
N MET A 151 7.61 17.80 -1.65
CA MET A 151 6.46 16.96 -1.94
C MET A 151 6.83 15.48 -1.75
N GLY A 152 5.94 14.72 -1.19
CA GLY A 152 6.04 13.25 -1.18
C GLY A 152 5.94 12.69 -2.61
N THR A 153 6.49 11.49 -2.83
CA THR A 153 6.47 10.85 -4.16
C THR A 153 5.04 10.64 -4.66
N SER A 154 4.11 10.25 -3.77
CA SER A 154 2.69 10.09 -4.08
C SER A 154 2.03 11.40 -4.50
N ASP A 155 2.35 12.50 -3.82
CA ASP A 155 1.79 13.81 -4.10
C ASP A 155 2.30 14.36 -5.43
N LEU A 156 3.61 14.18 -5.67
CA LEU A 156 4.24 14.53 -6.95
C LEU A 156 3.60 13.77 -8.10
N PHE A 157 3.43 12.45 -7.94
CA PHE A 157 2.80 11.60 -8.96
C PHE A 157 1.34 12.01 -9.19
N GLY A 158 0.54 12.13 -8.14
CA GLY A 158 -0.89 12.46 -8.24
C GLY A 158 -1.14 13.86 -8.81
N THR A 159 -0.28 14.83 -8.49
CA THR A 159 -0.49 16.23 -8.91
C THR A 159 0.06 16.52 -10.30
N PHE A 160 1.21 15.96 -10.67
CA PHE A 160 1.92 16.35 -11.88
C PHE A 160 2.07 15.22 -12.90
N LEU A 161 2.35 13.99 -12.46
CA LEU A 161 2.68 12.91 -13.38
C LEU A 161 1.47 12.12 -13.85
N GLN A 162 0.38 12.08 -13.08
CA GLN A 162 -0.81 11.32 -13.43
C GLN A 162 -1.42 11.79 -14.77
N HIS A 163 -1.44 13.08 -15.02
CA HIS A 163 -1.92 13.64 -16.27
C HIS A 163 -1.06 13.21 -17.47
N PHE A 164 0.27 13.26 -17.31
CA PHE A 164 1.19 12.84 -18.37
C PHE A 164 1.06 11.34 -18.67
N VAL A 165 0.99 10.51 -17.62
CA VAL A 165 0.83 9.06 -17.79
C VAL A 165 -0.52 8.73 -18.43
N GLY A 166 -1.60 9.40 -18.04
CA GLY A 166 -2.93 9.22 -18.65
C GLY A 166 -2.93 9.52 -20.14
N GLU A 167 -2.22 10.57 -20.58
CA GLU A 167 -2.14 10.97 -21.98
C GLU A 167 -1.21 10.09 -22.83
N MET A 168 -0.28 9.37 -22.21
CA MET A 168 0.65 8.47 -22.93
C MET A 168 0.05 7.09 -23.25
N TYR A 169 -1.10 6.74 -22.67
CA TYR A 169 -1.76 5.44 -22.84
C TYR A 169 -3.10 5.51 -23.58
N VAL A 170 -3.40 6.62 -24.26
CA VAL A 170 -4.61 6.76 -25.13
C VAL A 170 -4.26 6.50 -26.58
#